data_607b9cbfb3f1a355b62f3030c463d971
#
_entry.id   607b9cbfb3f1a355b62f3030c463d971
#
_cell.length_a   1.000
_cell.length_b   1.000
_cell.length_c   1.000
_cell.angle_alpha   90.00
_cell.angle_beta   90.00
_cell.angle_gamma   90.00
#
_symmetry.space_group_name_H-M   'P 1'
#
loop_
_entity.id
_entity.type
_entity.pdbx_description
1 polymer ?
#
loop_
_entity_poly.entity_id
_entity_poly.type
_entity_poly.pdbx_seq_one_letter_code
_entity_poly.pdbx_strand_id
1 'polypeptide(L)'
;MAKEKYERTKPHVNIGTIGHVDHGKTTLTAAISKVLHEEYPDINPAYDFNQIDAAPEEQQRGITINIAHIEYQTEKRHYAHVDCPGHADFVKNMITGAAQMDGAILVVAATDGPMAQTREHVLLARQVGVPKILVALNKCDMVDDEELIELVEEEVRDLLDENGFDRDCPVIHTSAYGALHDDAPDHEKWVQSVKDLMDAVDDYIPTPVHDLDKPFLMPIEDVFTISGRGTVVTGRVERGQLAVNLSLIHISEPTRLRCI
;
A
#
# COMPACT_ATOMS: atom_id res chain seq x y z
N MET A 1 4.14 30.09 13.68
CA MET A 1 5.02 29.70 12.56
C MET A 1 4.12 29.17 11.45
N ALA A 2 4.15 29.76 10.25
CA ALA A 2 3.45 29.20 9.11
C ALA A 2 4.15 27.87 8.77
N LYS A 3 3.39 26.76 8.70
CA LYS A 3 3.94 25.51 8.18
C LYS A 3 4.40 25.78 6.74
N GLU A 4 5.63 25.42 6.43
CA GLU A 4 6.12 25.45 5.08
C GLU A 4 5.15 24.68 4.19
N LYS A 5 4.81 25.27 3.06
CA LYS A 5 3.93 24.66 2.09
C LYS A 5 4.72 23.51 1.44
N TYR A 6 4.26 22.28 1.66
CA TYR A 6 4.85 21.12 1.00
C TYR A 6 4.70 21.29 -0.52
N GLU A 7 5.81 21.44 -1.23
CA GLU A 7 5.83 21.50 -2.70
C GLU A 7 6.13 20.09 -3.23
N ARG A 8 5.16 19.51 -3.94
CA ARG A 8 5.34 18.23 -4.60
C ARG A 8 6.31 18.40 -5.77
N THR A 9 7.52 17.91 -5.61
CA THR A 9 8.56 17.94 -6.64
C THR A 9 8.56 16.68 -7.52
N LYS A 10 7.95 15.59 -7.04
CA LYS A 10 7.88 14.29 -7.72
C LYS A 10 6.42 13.86 -7.93
N PRO A 11 6.13 13.03 -8.95
CA PRO A 11 4.82 12.40 -9.11
C PRO A 11 4.46 11.60 -7.85
N HIS A 12 3.20 11.68 -7.44
CA HIS A 12 2.70 10.97 -6.27
C HIS A 12 1.88 9.75 -6.71
N VAL A 13 2.15 8.61 -6.07
CA VAL A 13 1.49 7.33 -6.35
C VAL A 13 1.09 6.69 -5.03
N ASN A 14 -0.15 6.22 -4.92
CA ASN A 14 -0.59 5.43 -3.79
C ASN A 14 -0.39 3.95 -4.13
N ILE A 15 0.43 3.26 -3.36
CA ILE A 15 0.58 1.80 -3.46
C ILE A 15 0.19 1.16 -2.14
N GLY A 16 0.01 -0.14 -2.13
CA GLY A 16 -0.19 -0.83 -0.87
C GLY A 16 0.09 -2.31 -0.95
N THR A 17 0.23 -2.92 0.22
CA THR A 17 0.44 -4.35 0.39
C THR A 17 -0.89 -5.05 0.63
N ILE A 18 -1.14 -6.11 -0.13
CA ILE A 18 -2.29 -7.02 0.01
C ILE A 18 -1.80 -8.48 0.07
N GLY A 19 -2.60 -9.38 0.60
CA GLY A 19 -2.26 -10.80 0.70
C GLY A 19 -2.69 -11.41 2.03
N HIS A 20 -2.40 -12.69 2.20
CA HIS A 20 -2.81 -13.47 3.36
C HIS A 20 -2.18 -12.97 4.67
N VAL A 21 -2.82 -13.27 5.82
CA VAL A 21 -2.22 -13.09 7.15
C VAL A 21 -0.92 -13.91 7.23
N ASP A 22 0.06 -13.42 7.98
CA ASP A 22 1.38 -14.04 8.18
C ASP A 22 2.28 -14.20 6.94
N HIS A 23 1.88 -13.71 5.77
CA HIS A 23 2.75 -13.66 4.58
C HIS A 23 3.81 -12.54 4.65
N GLY A 24 3.79 -11.70 5.70
CA GLY A 24 4.82 -10.70 5.97
C GLY A 24 4.61 -9.34 5.29
N LYS A 25 3.35 -8.91 5.08
CA LYS A 25 3.02 -7.59 4.49
C LYS A 25 3.64 -6.44 5.27
N THR A 26 3.30 -6.33 6.56
CA THR A 26 3.81 -5.27 7.44
C THR A 26 5.34 -5.35 7.60
N THR A 27 5.90 -6.56 7.64
CA THR A 27 7.36 -6.77 7.68
C THR A 27 8.01 -6.26 6.39
N LEU A 28 7.40 -6.52 5.23
CA LEU A 28 7.89 -6.01 3.94
C LEU A 28 7.78 -4.48 3.87
N THR A 29 6.69 -3.92 4.36
CA THR A 29 6.48 -2.47 4.46
C THR A 29 7.56 -1.81 5.33
N ALA A 30 7.91 -2.41 6.47
CA ALA A 30 9.02 -1.97 7.32
C ALA A 30 10.38 -2.11 6.62
N ALA A 31 10.62 -3.22 5.91
CA ALA A 31 11.86 -3.45 5.17
C ALA A 31 12.05 -2.41 4.04
N ILE A 32 10.98 -2.12 3.28
CA ILE A 32 11.01 -1.05 2.25
C ILE A 32 11.37 0.29 2.88
N SER A 33 10.73 0.64 3.99
CA SER A 33 11.00 1.90 4.70
C SER A 33 12.44 1.99 5.18
N LYS A 34 13.00 0.91 5.76
CA LYS A 34 14.38 0.85 6.23
C LYS A 34 15.37 0.99 5.07
N VAL A 35 15.22 0.18 4.03
CA VAL A 35 16.11 0.17 2.86
C VAL A 35 16.14 1.53 2.16
N LEU A 36 14.96 2.16 1.97
CA LEU A 36 14.88 3.49 1.37
C LEU A 36 15.41 4.60 2.29
N HIS A 37 15.31 4.45 3.62
CA HIS A 37 15.95 5.36 4.57
C HIS A 37 17.48 5.27 4.49
N GLU A 38 18.04 4.07 4.41
CA GLU A 38 19.50 3.88 4.28
C GLU A 38 20.03 4.45 2.96
N GLU A 39 19.25 4.37 1.87
CA GLU A 39 19.64 4.91 0.58
C GLU A 39 19.45 6.43 0.49
N TYR A 40 18.37 6.96 1.06
CA TYR A 40 17.99 8.38 1.02
C TYR A 40 17.62 8.90 2.42
N PRO A 41 18.56 9.01 3.36
CA PRO A 41 18.26 9.32 4.77
C PRO A 41 17.67 10.70 5.01
N ASP A 42 17.97 11.67 4.13
CA ASP A 42 17.51 13.05 4.25
C ASP A 42 16.02 13.24 3.93
N ILE A 43 15.42 12.30 3.19
CA ILE A 43 14.05 12.43 2.67
C ILE A 43 13.10 11.34 3.14
N ASN A 44 13.60 10.20 3.58
CA ASN A 44 12.78 9.08 4.04
C ASN A 44 12.94 8.86 5.54
N PRO A 45 11.86 8.85 6.33
CA PRO A 45 11.89 8.35 7.69
C PRO A 45 11.99 6.81 7.69
N ALA A 46 12.68 6.23 8.65
CA ALA A 46 12.62 4.79 8.91
C ALA A 46 11.43 4.50 9.84
N TYR A 47 10.58 3.56 9.45
CA TYR A 47 9.47 3.08 10.28
C TYR A 47 9.73 1.65 10.73
N ASP A 48 9.71 1.43 12.04
CA ASP A 48 9.74 0.09 12.62
C ASP A 48 8.37 -0.59 12.53
N PHE A 49 8.36 -1.92 12.55
CA PHE A 49 7.14 -2.74 12.57
C PHE A 49 6.11 -2.26 13.60
N ASN A 50 6.54 -1.98 14.85
CA ASN A 50 5.67 -1.49 15.92
C ASN A 50 5.15 -0.07 15.73
N GLN A 51 5.72 0.69 14.79
CA GLN A 51 5.23 2.03 14.45
C GLN A 51 4.19 1.96 13.34
N ILE A 52 4.23 0.93 12.52
CA ILE A 52 3.23 0.65 11.48
C ILE A 52 1.99 0.05 12.14
N ASP A 53 2.14 -1.07 12.86
CA ASP A 53 1.07 -1.67 13.68
C ASP A 53 1.08 -1.04 15.09
N ALA A 54 0.63 0.22 15.17
CA ALA A 54 0.77 1.03 16.39
C ALA A 54 -0.34 0.80 17.43
N ALA A 55 -1.48 0.20 17.04
CA ALA A 55 -2.60 -0.01 17.94
C ALA A 55 -2.28 -1.12 18.96
N PRO A 56 -2.62 -0.93 20.26
CA PRO A 56 -2.34 -1.94 21.29
C PRO A 56 -2.93 -3.32 20.98
N GLU A 57 -4.07 -3.37 20.31
CA GLU A 57 -4.73 -4.61 19.92
C GLU A 57 -3.97 -5.34 18.81
N GLU A 58 -3.39 -4.62 17.85
CA GLU A 58 -2.53 -5.15 16.80
C GLU A 58 -1.26 -5.77 17.39
N GLN A 59 -0.59 -5.03 18.27
CA GLN A 59 0.61 -5.52 18.96
C GLN A 59 0.33 -6.74 19.85
N GLN A 60 -0.82 -6.79 20.50
CA GLN A 60 -1.19 -7.92 21.34
C GLN A 60 -1.51 -9.18 20.53
N ARG A 61 -2.15 -9.01 19.37
CA ARG A 61 -2.56 -10.12 18.49
C ARG A 61 -1.49 -10.50 17.46
N GLY A 62 -0.53 -9.62 17.18
CA GLY A 62 0.49 -9.80 16.15
C GLY A 62 -0.08 -9.76 14.71
N ILE A 63 -1.22 -9.09 14.52
CA ILE A 63 -1.88 -8.97 13.21
C ILE A 63 -2.30 -7.52 12.96
N THR A 64 -2.20 -7.06 11.73
CA THR A 64 -2.71 -5.77 11.29
C THR A 64 -4.25 -5.79 11.27
N ILE A 65 -4.87 -4.84 11.94
CA ILE A 65 -6.33 -4.67 12.04
C ILE A 65 -6.77 -3.46 11.22
N ASN A 66 -6.11 -2.33 11.44
CA ASN A 66 -6.40 -1.08 10.78
C ASN A 66 -5.49 -0.89 9.57
N ILE A 67 -5.88 0.02 8.68
CA ILE A 67 -5.03 0.45 7.59
C ILE A 67 -3.94 1.35 8.16
N ALA A 68 -2.67 1.03 7.89
CA ALA A 68 -1.57 1.92 8.20
C ALA A 68 -1.11 2.68 6.94
N HIS A 69 -0.78 3.95 7.11
CA HIS A 69 -0.26 4.79 6.03
C HIS A 69 1.14 5.25 6.38
N ILE A 70 2.09 4.96 5.50
CA ILE A 70 3.44 5.49 5.58
C ILE A 70 3.80 6.19 4.28
N GLU A 71 4.74 7.12 4.35
CA GLU A 71 5.21 7.87 3.19
C GLU A 71 6.71 7.65 3.00
N TYR A 72 7.12 7.46 1.75
CA TYR A 72 8.51 7.37 1.35
C TYR A 72 8.70 7.80 -0.10
N GLN A 73 9.94 7.98 -0.51
CA GLN A 73 10.31 8.43 -1.85
C GLN A 73 11.43 7.56 -2.42
N THR A 74 11.31 7.30 -3.72
CA THR A 74 12.42 6.85 -4.56
C THR A 74 13.07 8.05 -5.27
N GLU A 75 14.06 7.82 -6.09
CA GLU A 75 14.60 8.88 -6.94
C GLU A 75 13.53 9.46 -7.89
N LYS A 76 12.63 8.60 -8.39
CA LYS A 76 11.66 8.94 -9.44
C LYS A 76 10.34 9.48 -8.88
N ARG A 77 9.86 8.95 -7.73
CA ARG A 77 8.48 9.12 -7.26
C ARG A 77 8.36 9.30 -5.74
N HIS A 78 7.23 9.88 -5.33
CA HIS A 78 6.78 9.93 -3.93
C HIS A 78 5.62 8.96 -3.75
N TYR A 79 5.68 8.12 -2.74
CA TYR A 79 4.70 7.09 -2.45
C TYR A 79 3.97 7.34 -1.13
N ALA A 80 2.65 7.19 -1.14
CA ALA A 80 1.89 6.86 0.05
C ALA A 80 1.64 5.35 0.02
N HIS A 81 2.15 4.65 1.01
CA HIS A 81 2.02 3.21 1.13
C HIS A 81 0.92 2.88 2.13
N VAL A 82 -0.01 2.05 1.69
CA VAL A 82 -1.18 1.58 2.43
C VAL A 82 -0.95 0.14 2.84
N ASP A 83 -0.63 -0.11 4.10
CA ASP A 83 -0.54 -1.49 4.61
C ASP A 83 -1.92 -2.00 5.00
N CYS A 84 -2.39 -3.06 4.31
CA CYS A 84 -3.72 -3.62 4.49
C CYS A 84 -3.71 -4.84 5.41
N PRO A 85 -4.76 -5.00 6.26
CA PRO A 85 -4.92 -6.21 7.04
C PRO A 85 -5.08 -7.45 6.16
N GLY A 86 -4.55 -8.59 6.62
CA GLY A 86 -4.60 -9.87 5.90
C GLY A 86 -5.68 -10.83 6.40
N HIS A 87 -6.28 -10.57 7.57
CA HIS A 87 -7.22 -11.47 8.22
C HIS A 87 -8.65 -11.28 7.68
N ALA A 88 -9.39 -12.38 7.53
CA ALA A 88 -10.76 -12.38 6.99
C ALA A 88 -11.74 -11.47 7.75
N ASP A 89 -11.58 -11.32 9.08
CA ASP A 89 -12.44 -10.45 9.89
C ASP A 89 -12.33 -8.96 9.52
N PHE A 90 -11.22 -8.56 8.89
CA PHE A 90 -10.91 -7.16 8.56
C PHE A 90 -10.98 -6.84 7.05
N VAL A 91 -11.70 -7.65 6.29
CA VAL A 91 -11.90 -7.47 4.84
C VAL A 91 -12.46 -6.07 4.50
N LYS A 92 -13.30 -5.50 5.35
CA LYS A 92 -13.81 -4.13 5.14
C LYS A 92 -12.69 -3.08 5.11
N ASN A 93 -11.73 -3.20 6.03
CA ASN A 93 -10.59 -2.29 6.09
C ASN A 93 -9.68 -2.52 4.87
N MET A 94 -9.47 -3.79 4.48
CA MET A 94 -8.74 -4.12 3.25
C MET A 94 -9.37 -3.48 2.01
N ILE A 95 -10.69 -3.57 1.84
CA ILE A 95 -11.42 -2.96 0.70
C ILE A 95 -11.23 -1.45 0.70
N THR A 96 -11.36 -0.80 1.87
CA THR A 96 -11.18 0.65 2.00
C THR A 96 -9.75 1.07 1.64
N GLY A 97 -8.74 0.32 2.07
CA GLY A 97 -7.34 0.57 1.71
C GLY A 97 -7.09 0.35 0.22
N ALA A 98 -7.56 -0.78 -0.33
CA ALA A 98 -7.37 -1.12 -1.74
C ALA A 98 -8.01 -0.11 -2.70
N ALA A 99 -9.14 0.48 -2.33
CA ALA A 99 -9.81 1.50 -3.13
C ALA A 99 -8.98 2.80 -3.29
N GLN A 100 -7.99 3.02 -2.42
CA GLN A 100 -7.11 4.19 -2.49
C GLN A 100 -5.88 3.97 -3.37
N MET A 101 -5.59 2.73 -3.78
CA MET A 101 -4.35 2.34 -4.44
C MET A 101 -4.37 2.63 -5.94
N ASP A 102 -3.27 3.13 -6.45
CA ASP A 102 -2.97 3.26 -7.89
C ASP A 102 -2.25 2.00 -8.41
N GLY A 103 -1.80 1.14 -7.52
CA GLY A 103 -1.22 -0.16 -7.76
C GLY A 103 -1.02 -0.92 -6.46
N ALA A 104 -0.94 -2.25 -6.50
CA ALA A 104 -0.76 -3.07 -5.31
C ALA A 104 0.43 -4.01 -5.42
N ILE A 105 1.04 -4.30 -4.29
CA ILE A 105 2.04 -5.34 -4.10
C ILE A 105 1.33 -6.53 -3.46
N LEU A 106 1.16 -7.61 -4.20
CA LEU A 106 0.65 -8.86 -3.67
C LEU A 106 1.77 -9.61 -2.97
N VAL A 107 1.67 -9.75 -1.65
CA VAL A 107 2.67 -10.46 -0.85
C VAL A 107 2.22 -11.90 -0.64
N VAL A 108 3.02 -12.84 -1.13
CA VAL A 108 2.78 -14.28 -1.00
C VAL A 108 4.02 -14.92 -0.38
N ALA A 109 3.84 -15.75 0.64
CA ALA A 109 4.94 -16.51 1.20
C ALA A 109 5.30 -17.69 0.29
N ALA A 110 6.57 -17.83 -0.05
CA ALA A 110 7.08 -18.93 -0.86
C ALA A 110 6.87 -20.32 -0.20
N THR A 111 6.77 -20.32 1.14
CA THR A 111 6.51 -21.52 1.94
C THR A 111 5.10 -22.05 1.84
N ASP A 112 4.11 -21.19 1.59
CA ASP A 112 2.69 -21.51 1.71
C ASP A 112 1.93 -21.38 0.37
N GLY A 113 2.46 -20.58 -0.55
CA GLY A 113 1.78 -20.25 -1.79
C GLY A 113 0.53 -19.38 -1.62
N PRO A 114 -0.31 -19.25 -2.66
CA PRO A 114 -1.53 -18.44 -2.63
C PRO A 114 -2.62 -19.10 -1.79
N MET A 115 -2.87 -18.55 -0.61
CA MET A 115 -3.87 -19.01 0.36
C MET A 115 -5.26 -18.42 0.10
N ALA A 116 -6.26 -18.81 0.90
CA ALA A 116 -7.65 -18.38 0.71
C ALA A 116 -7.82 -16.85 0.68
N GLN A 117 -7.24 -16.12 1.65
CA GLN A 117 -7.31 -14.66 1.67
C GLN A 117 -6.50 -14.00 0.53
N THR A 118 -5.44 -14.65 0.04
CA THR A 118 -4.72 -14.17 -1.15
C THR A 118 -5.67 -14.11 -2.35
N ARG A 119 -6.43 -15.19 -2.59
CA ARG A 119 -7.42 -15.28 -3.67
C ARG A 119 -8.53 -14.24 -3.51
N GLU A 120 -9.05 -14.09 -2.28
CA GLU A 120 -10.07 -13.10 -1.95
C GLU A 120 -9.57 -11.67 -2.18
N HIS A 121 -8.34 -11.35 -1.74
CA HIS A 121 -7.76 -10.01 -1.88
C HIS A 121 -7.53 -9.64 -3.35
N VAL A 122 -7.08 -10.57 -4.19
CA VAL A 122 -6.92 -10.34 -5.63
C VAL A 122 -8.27 -10.05 -6.29
N LEU A 123 -9.30 -10.84 -5.97
CA LEU A 123 -10.67 -10.62 -6.46
C LEU A 123 -11.20 -9.24 -6.03
N LEU A 124 -11.05 -8.88 -4.75
CA LEU A 124 -11.51 -7.60 -4.23
C LEU A 124 -10.75 -6.42 -4.81
N ALA A 125 -9.43 -6.53 -4.96
CA ALA A 125 -8.61 -5.52 -5.62
C ALA A 125 -9.11 -5.25 -7.05
N ARG A 126 -9.49 -6.30 -7.78
CA ARG A 126 -10.11 -6.16 -9.11
C ARG A 126 -11.45 -5.43 -9.07
N GLN A 127 -12.30 -5.77 -8.09
CA GLN A 127 -13.62 -5.16 -7.95
C GLN A 127 -13.56 -3.67 -7.57
N VAL A 128 -12.62 -3.28 -6.74
CA VAL A 128 -12.43 -1.87 -6.35
C VAL A 128 -11.66 -1.06 -7.40
N GLY A 129 -11.14 -1.71 -8.44
CA GLY A 129 -10.53 -1.05 -9.59
C GLY A 129 -9.03 -0.79 -9.47
N VAL A 130 -8.30 -1.53 -8.66
CA VAL A 130 -6.82 -1.47 -8.66
C VAL A 130 -6.31 -1.79 -10.07
N PRO A 131 -5.57 -0.88 -10.71
CA PRO A 131 -5.27 -1.04 -12.14
C PRO A 131 -4.16 -2.06 -12.41
N LYS A 132 -3.17 -2.18 -11.52
CA LYS A 132 -2.00 -3.05 -11.66
C LYS A 132 -1.62 -3.70 -10.34
N ILE A 133 -1.21 -4.97 -10.42
CA ILE A 133 -0.64 -5.72 -9.29
C ILE A 133 0.72 -6.25 -9.73
N LEU A 134 1.72 -6.11 -8.87
CA LEU A 134 2.99 -6.84 -8.95
C LEU A 134 3.14 -7.75 -7.73
N VAL A 135 4.04 -8.71 -7.78
CA VAL A 135 4.15 -9.75 -6.75
C VAL A 135 5.48 -9.64 -6.01
N ALA A 136 5.41 -9.66 -4.68
CA ALA A 136 6.54 -9.93 -3.80
C ALA A 136 6.40 -11.35 -3.26
N LEU A 137 7.19 -12.28 -3.79
CA LEU A 137 7.28 -13.63 -3.27
C LEU A 137 8.21 -13.62 -2.06
N ASN A 138 7.61 -13.58 -0.87
CA ASN A 138 8.31 -13.35 0.39
C ASN A 138 8.72 -14.66 1.07
N LYS A 139 9.60 -14.58 2.07
CA LYS A 139 10.16 -15.72 2.82
C LYS A 139 10.96 -16.71 1.95
N CYS A 140 11.56 -16.24 0.86
CA CYS A 140 12.42 -17.09 0.04
C CYS A 140 13.68 -17.57 0.75
N ASP A 141 14.05 -16.95 1.87
CA ASP A 141 15.13 -17.39 2.78
C ASP A 141 14.82 -18.73 3.49
N MET A 142 13.55 -19.12 3.53
CA MET A 142 13.08 -20.35 4.19
C MET A 142 12.91 -21.54 3.22
N VAL A 143 13.14 -21.34 1.93
CA VAL A 143 12.93 -22.35 0.90
C VAL A 143 14.23 -22.57 0.14
N ASP A 144 14.81 -23.76 0.27
CA ASP A 144 16.07 -24.15 -0.41
C ASP A 144 15.82 -24.72 -1.82
N ASP A 145 14.57 -25.05 -2.15
CA ASP A 145 14.19 -25.71 -3.40
C ASP A 145 13.68 -24.66 -4.41
N GLU A 146 14.48 -24.40 -5.43
CA GLU A 146 14.14 -23.46 -6.51
C GLU A 146 12.92 -23.92 -7.32
N GLU A 147 12.72 -25.24 -7.51
CA GLU A 147 11.58 -25.77 -8.26
C GLU A 147 10.26 -25.48 -7.51
N LEU A 148 10.30 -25.50 -6.16
CA LEU A 148 9.14 -25.15 -5.36
C LEU A 148 8.80 -23.64 -5.47
N ILE A 149 9.81 -22.78 -5.51
CA ILE A 149 9.63 -21.34 -5.69
C ILE A 149 9.00 -21.06 -7.07
N GLU A 150 9.49 -21.70 -8.13
CA GLU A 150 8.94 -21.58 -9.49
C GLU A 150 7.49 -22.07 -9.57
N LEU A 151 7.16 -23.17 -8.88
CA LEU A 151 5.79 -23.68 -8.82
C LEU A 151 4.83 -22.70 -8.16
N VAL A 152 5.23 -22.11 -7.02
CA VAL A 152 4.44 -21.10 -6.33
C VAL A 152 4.28 -19.83 -7.17
N GLU A 153 5.32 -19.43 -7.90
CA GLU A 153 5.26 -18.30 -8.82
C GLU A 153 4.22 -18.55 -9.92
N GLU A 154 4.22 -19.72 -10.54
CA GLU A 154 3.22 -20.09 -11.56
C GLU A 154 1.79 -20.09 -10.99
N GLU A 155 1.57 -20.63 -9.79
CA GLU A 155 0.25 -20.59 -9.15
C GLU A 155 -0.24 -19.15 -8.93
N VAL A 156 0.66 -18.23 -8.55
CA VAL A 156 0.32 -16.83 -8.36
C VAL A 156 0.01 -16.15 -9.69
N ARG A 157 0.77 -16.45 -10.75
CA ARG A 157 0.53 -15.95 -12.11
C ARG A 157 -0.81 -16.40 -12.65
N ASP A 158 -1.16 -17.67 -12.45
CA ASP A 158 -2.46 -18.23 -12.85
C ASP A 158 -3.60 -17.54 -12.06
N LEU A 159 -3.43 -17.33 -10.76
CA LEU A 159 -4.42 -16.61 -9.95
C LEU A 159 -4.65 -15.18 -10.44
N LEU A 160 -3.60 -14.47 -10.84
CA LEU A 160 -3.71 -13.10 -11.37
C LEU A 160 -4.43 -13.09 -12.73
N ASP A 161 -4.10 -13.99 -13.62
CA ASP A 161 -4.73 -14.14 -14.94
C ASP A 161 -6.22 -14.49 -14.82
N GLU A 162 -6.60 -15.42 -13.95
CA GLU A 162 -7.99 -15.77 -13.65
C GLU A 162 -8.84 -14.58 -13.19
N ASN A 163 -8.21 -13.61 -12.52
CA ASN A 163 -8.87 -12.39 -12.04
C ASN A 163 -8.71 -11.19 -13.00
N GLY A 164 -8.14 -11.41 -14.20
CA GLY A 164 -8.02 -10.40 -15.24
C GLY A 164 -6.91 -9.37 -14.98
N PHE A 165 -5.91 -9.72 -14.18
CA PHE A 165 -4.66 -8.98 -14.08
C PHE A 165 -3.62 -9.53 -15.08
N ASP A 166 -2.52 -8.83 -15.22
CA ASP A 166 -1.45 -9.18 -16.15
C ASP A 166 -0.67 -10.40 -15.61
N ARG A 167 -0.68 -11.51 -16.34
CA ARG A 167 0.07 -12.73 -15.99
C ARG A 167 1.59 -12.49 -15.99
N ASP A 168 2.04 -11.61 -16.89
CA ASP A 168 3.45 -11.27 -17.06
C ASP A 168 3.92 -10.13 -16.13
N CYS A 169 3.16 -9.84 -15.06
CA CYS A 169 3.56 -8.85 -14.07
C CYS A 169 4.91 -9.22 -13.42
N PRO A 170 5.68 -8.23 -12.95
CA PRO A 170 6.90 -8.50 -12.20
C PRO A 170 6.64 -9.34 -10.96
N VAL A 171 7.44 -10.40 -10.77
CA VAL A 171 7.49 -11.22 -9.56
C VAL A 171 8.89 -11.11 -9.00
N ILE A 172 9.01 -10.59 -7.79
CA ILE A 172 10.30 -10.38 -7.12
C ILE A 172 10.41 -11.34 -5.94
N HIS A 173 11.45 -12.16 -5.94
CA HIS A 173 11.77 -13.07 -4.87
C HIS A 173 12.49 -12.29 -3.75
N THR A 174 11.91 -12.26 -2.57
CA THR A 174 12.39 -11.46 -1.45
C THR A 174 12.33 -12.19 -0.12
N SER A 175 13.08 -11.70 0.86
CA SER A 175 12.90 -11.97 2.27
C SER A 175 12.84 -10.66 3.02
N ALA A 176 11.65 -10.27 3.43
CA ALA A 176 11.45 -9.06 4.23
C ALA A 176 12.19 -9.15 5.57
N TYR A 177 12.23 -10.35 6.19
CA TYR A 177 12.97 -10.59 7.40
C TYR A 177 14.49 -10.44 7.19
N GLY A 178 15.01 -11.06 6.12
CA GLY A 178 16.44 -10.98 5.77
C GLY A 178 16.89 -9.56 5.45
N ALA A 179 16.05 -8.74 4.82
CA ALA A 179 16.34 -7.34 4.54
C ALA A 179 16.22 -6.44 5.78
N LEU A 180 15.38 -6.81 6.75
CA LEU A 180 15.16 -6.00 7.96
C LEU A 180 16.25 -6.21 9.03
N HIS A 181 16.83 -7.41 9.11
CA HIS A 181 17.80 -7.80 10.14
C HIS A 181 19.22 -7.90 9.59
N ASP A 182 20.12 -7.02 10.05
CA ASP A 182 21.50 -6.92 9.57
C ASP A 182 22.35 -8.16 9.87
N ASP A 183 21.93 -8.97 10.85
CA ASP A 183 22.56 -10.23 11.24
C ASP A 183 22.00 -11.46 10.51
N ALA A 184 21.01 -11.26 9.62
CA ALA A 184 20.43 -12.34 8.85
C ALA A 184 21.39 -12.88 7.78
N PRO A 185 21.34 -14.19 7.48
CA PRO A 185 22.07 -14.76 6.36
C PRO A 185 21.70 -14.05 5.05
N ASP A 186 22.71 -13.78 4.21
CA ASP A 186 22.52 -13.15 2.89
C ASP A 186 21.80 -11.79 2.93
N HIS A 187 21.94 -11.03 4.03
CA HIS A 187 21.28 -9.74 4.24
C HIS A 187 21.41 -8.81 3.02
N GLU A 188 22.60 -8.65 2.45
CA GLU A 188 22.85 -7.79 1.28
C GLU A 188 22.01 -8.22 0.05
N LYS A 189 21.85 -9.54 -0.16
CA LYS A 189 21.00 -10.09 -1.23
C LYS A 189 19.55 -9.66 -1.03
N TRP A 190 19.06 -9.75 0.21
CA TRP A 190 17.68 -9.43 0.52
C TRP A 190 17.41 -7.92 0.52
N VAL A 191 18.36 -7.10 0.93
CA VAL A 191 18.31 -5.64 0.73
C VAL A 191 18.24 -5.30 -0.75
N GLN A 192 19.05 -5.95 -1.59
CA GLN A 192 19.00 -5.73 -3.04
C GLN A 192 17.64 -6.16 -3.62
N SER A 193 17.06 -7.27 -3.19
CA SER A 193 15.74 -7.71 -3.66
C SER A 193 14.62 -6.71 -3.34
N VAL A 194 14.69 -6.03 -2.20
CA VAL A 194 13.75 -4.94 -1.85
C VAL A 194 13.96 -3.71 -2.76
N LYS A 195 15.20 -3.39 -3.12
CA LYS A 195 15.49 -2.33 -4.11
C LYS A 195 14.93 -2.70 -5.48
N ASP A 196 15.17 -3.92 -5.94
CA ASP A 196 14.64 -4.43 -7.20
C ASP A 196 13.11 -4.41 -7.22
N LEU A 197 12.47 -4.69 -6.06
CA LEU A 197 11.02 -4.57 -5.90
C LEU A 197 10.57 -3.11 -6.11
N MET A 198 11.26 -2.15 -5.52
CA MET A 198 10.90 -0.73 -5.65
C MET A 198 11.18 -0.20 -7.05
N ASP A 199 12.22 -0.67 -7.72
CA ASP A 199 12.48 -0.36 -9.13
C ASP A 199 11.37 -0.94 -10.03
N ALA A 200 10.93 -2.17 -9.77
CA ALA A 200 9.79 -2.76 -10.47
C ALA A 200 8.49 -1.99 -10.23
N VAL A 201 8.24 -1.50 -9.00
CA VAL A 201 7.11 -0.62 -8.69
C VAL A 201 7.19 0.69 -9.48
N ASP A 202 8.37 1.32 -9.53
CA ASP A 202 8.59 2.57 -10.26
C ASP A 202 8.32 2.41 -11.77
N ASP A 203 8.66 1.28 -12.35
CA ASP A 203 8.58 1.08 -13.79
C ASP A 203 7.22 0.47 -14.22
N TYR A 204 6.62 -0.40 -13.40
CA TYR A 204 5.41 -1.14 -13.77
C TYR A 204 4.11 -0.43 -13.38
N ILE A 205 4.06 0.25 -12.22
CA ILE A 205 2.86 0.95 -11.78
C ILE A 205 2.73 2.29 -12.52
N PRO A 206 1.62 2.55 -13.22
CA PRO A 206 1.45 3.81 -13.94
C PRO A 206 1.31 4.99 -12.99
N THR A 207 1.81 6.16 -13.39
CA THR A 207 1.51 7.40 -12.67
C THR A 207 0.04 7.74 -12.87
N PRO A 208 -0.74 7.96 -11.80
CA PRO A 208 -2.16 8.24 -11.90
C PRO A 208 -2.42 9.56 -12.62
N VAL A 209 -3.37 9.54 -13.55
CA VAL A 209 -3.83 10.75 -14.25
C VAL A 209 -5.08 11.26 -13.52
N HIS A 210 -4.99 12.44 -12.92
CA HIS A 210 -6.12 13.06 -12.23
C HIS A 210 -6.94 13.92 -13.17
N ASP A 211 -8.26 13.67 -13.24
CA ASP A 211 -9.23 14.47 -13.99
C ASP A 211 -9.55 15.77 -13.24
N LEU A 212 -8.70 16.79 -13.39
CA LEU A 212 -8.84 18.06 -12.68
C LEU A 212 -10.05 18.89 -13.13
N ASP A 213 -10.52 18.70 -14.36
CA ASP A 213 -11.64 19.45 -14.96
C ASP A 213 -13.03 18.88 -14.60
N LYS A 214 -13.07 17.71 -13.98
CA LYS A 214 -14.33 17.09 -13.52
C LYS A 214 -14.81 17.69 -12.20
N PRO A 215 -16.11 17.56 -11.86
CA PRO A 215 -16.63 17.92 -10.55
C PRO A 215 -15.85 17.20 -9.44
N PHE A 216 -15.58 17.92 -8.35
CA PHE A 216 -14.88 17.38 -7.18
C PHE A 216 -15.57 16.12 -6.65
N LEU A 217 -14.80 15.06 -6.41
CA LEU A 217 -15.23 13.82 -5.78
C LEU A 217 -14.15 13.35 -4.80
N MET A 218 -14.56 13.14 -3.57
CA MET A 218 -13.73 12.57 -2.51
C MET A 218 -14.59 11.59 -1.70
N PRO A 219 -14.40 10.28 -1.83
CA PRO A 219 -14.99 9.30 -0.92
C PRO A 219 -14.53 9.59 0.51
N ILE A 220 -15.46 9.48 1.47
CA ILE A 220 -15.16 9.69 2.89
C ILE A 220 -14.69 8.36 3.46
N GLU A 221 -13.49 8.36 4.04
CA GLU A 221 -12.86 7.19 4.65
C GLU A 221 -13.07 7.19 6.16
N ASP A 222 -12.88 8.35 6.80
CA ASP A 222 -13.05 8.49 8.24
C ASP A 222 -13.73 9.82 8.60
N VAL A 223 -14.41 9.82 9.75
CA VAL A 223 -15.16 10.98 10.27
C VAL A 223 -14.87 11.12 11.75
N PHE A 224 -14.29 12.23 12.14
CA PHE A 224 -14.01 12.53 13.55
C PHE A 224 -14.30 13.98 13.91
N THR A 225 -14.38 14.26 15.21
CA THR A 225 -14.65 15.60 15.71
C THR A 225 -13.43 16.18 16.39
N ILE A 226 -13.02 17.36 15.95
CA ILE A 226 -11.92 18.11 16.58
C ILE A 226 -12.53 19.25 17.41
N SER A 227 -12.18 19.33 18.69
CA SER A 227 -12.62 20.42 19.58
C SER A 227 -12.22 21.78 18.99
N GLY A 228 -13.21 22.67 18.83
CA GLY A 228 -13.01 24.01 18.25
C GLY A 228 -13.00 24.07 16.72
N ARG A 229 -13.06 22.93 16.02
CA ARG A 229 -13.12 22.89 14.55
C ARG A 229 -14.36 22.17 14.00
N GLY A 230 -15.06 21.39 14.84
CA GLY A 230 -16.24 20.63 14.45
C GLY A 230 -15.92 19.28 13.82
N THR A 231 -16.83 18.80 12.97
CA THR A 231 -16.68 17.54 12.26
C THR A 231 -15.67 17.66 11.12
N VAL A 232 -14.72 16.74 11.09
CA VAL A 232 -13.68 16.64 10.08
C VAL A 232 -13.82 15.31 9.37
N VAL A 233 -13.66 15.28 8.07
CA VAL A 233 -13.66 14.09 7.25
C VAL A 233 -12.30 13.95 6.58
N THR A 234 -11.84 12.71 6.40
CA THR A 234 -10.67 12.36 5.61
C THR A 234 -11.07 11.54 4.40
N GLY A 235 -10.24 11.56 3.38
CA GLY A 235 -10.43 10.80 2.17
C GLY A 235 -9.49 11.24 1.07
N ARG A 236 -9.40 10.41 0.03
CA ARG A 236 -8.62 10.69 -1.17
C ARG A 236 -9.47 11.49 -2.18
N VAL A 237 -8.90 12.56 -2.74
CA VAL A 237 -9.55 13.28 -3.87
C VAL A 237 -9.35 12.46 -5.14
N GLU A 238 -10.42 11.85 -5.65
CA GLU A 238 -10.38 11.05 -6.88
C GLU A 238 -10.36 11.91 -8.14
N ARG A 239 -11.11 13.02 -8.14
CA ARG A 239 -11.20 13.93 -9.29
C ARG A 239 -11.59 15.33 -8.86
N GLY A 240 -11.35 16.28 -9.75
CA GLY A 240 -11.63 17.70 -9.52
C GLY A 240 -10.59 18.39 -8.66
N GLN A 241 -10.89 19.60 -8.23
CA GLN A 241 -10.00 20.45 -7.45
C GLN A 241 -10.73 20.96 -6.22
N LEU A 242 -10.00 21.10 -5.10
CA LEU A 242 -10.49 21.64 -3.86
C LEU A 242 -9.57 22.78 -3.40
N ALA A 243 -10.17 23.95 -3.13
CA ALA A 243 -9.43 25.06 -2.57
C ALA A 243 -9.27 24.92 -1.05
N VAL A 244 -8.13 25.35 -0.52
CA VAL A 244 -7.89 25.42 0.93
C VAL A 244 -8.85 26.43 1.58
N ASN A 245 -9.26 26.16 2.83
CA ASN A 245 -10.22 26.95 3.60
C ASN A 245 -11.70 26.85 3.16
N LEU A 246 -12.06 25.80 2.44
CA LEU A 246 -13.48 25.46 2.25
C LEU A 246 -13.99 24.61 3.42
N SER A 247 -15.29 24.71 3.71
CA SER A 247 -15.97 23.82 4.63
C SER A 247 -16.88 22.84 3.90
N LEU A 248 -17.27 21.75 4.57
CA LEU A 248 -18.16 20.73 4.01
C LEU A 248 -19.50 21.30 3.50
N ILE A 249 -20.02 22.37 4.12
CA ILE A 249 -21.25 23.05 3.69
C ILE A 249 -21.14 23.57 2.24
N HIS A 250 -19.96 24.01 1.83
CA HIS A 250 -19.73 24.52 0.46
C HIS A 250 -19.55 23.42 -0.56
N ILE A 251 -19.22 22.20 -0.13
CA ILE A 251 -18.87 21.08 -1.01
C ILE A 251 -20.02 20.08 -1.14
N SER A 252 -20.60 19.64 -0.01
CA SER A 252 -21.58 18.55 0.02
C SER A 252 -23.03 19.01 -0.04
N GLU A 253 -23.31 20.23 0.44
CA GLU A 253 -24.65 20.83 0.40
C GLU A 253 -24.62 22.19 -0.31
N PRO A 254 -24.59 22.22 -1.65
CA PRO A 254 -24.79 23.46 -2.35
C PRO A 254 -26.18 23.98 -1.94
N THR A 255 -26.22 25.09 -1.21
CA THR A 255 -27.44 25.73 -0.78
C THR A 255 -28.30 26.01 -2.01
N ARG A 256 -29.27 25.17 -2.30
CA ARG A 256 -30.37 25.52 -3.19
C ARG A 256 -31.18 26.58 -2.44
N LEU A 257 -30.90 27.83 -2.72
CA LEU A 257 -31.84 28.90 -2.47
C LEU A 257 -33.13 28.50 -3.20
N ARG A 258 -34.08 27.92 -2.48
CA ARG A 258 -35.47 27.93 -2.92
C ARG A 258 -35.89 29.39 -2.82
N CYS A 259 -35.86 30.10 -3.94
CA CYS A 259 -36.65 31.30 -4.11
C CYS A 259 -38.10 30.84 -3.97
N ILE A 260 -38.78 31.25 -2.91
CA ILE A 260 -40.22 31.21 -2.73
C ILE A 260 -40.78 32.37 -3.53
#